data_ac05a312b99a3d14f27ab1f6fd2453ff
#
_entry.id   ac05a312b99a3d14f27ab1f6fd2453ff
#
_cell.length_a   1.000
_cell.length_b   1.000
_cell.length_c   1.000
_cell.angle_alpha   90.00
_cell.angle_beta   90.00
_cell.angle_gamma   90.00
#
_symmetry.space_group_name_H-M   'P 1'
#
loop_
_entity.id
_entity.type
_entity.pdbx_description
1 polymer ?
#
loop_
_entity_poly.entity_id
_entity_poly.type
_entity_poly.pdbx_seq_one_letter_code
_entity_poly.pdbx_strand_id
1 'polypeptide(L)'
;ATVRDRLDTWFLEHTFGLAGIGLAWTGASCADFLRRRGERDEHTPFARLMTRLRQQLDIVKHQRFGLCTQGGRAFTEAEYPFGTCAYNGRLPADKLIDGTPSCKLSRDQIAIGESLIRLDRLIVVDATARDELHDGRTLRSLEVDLFGYTLAFTASAEATGKFGPLAGTGVLRRCWDFAAATEDDREGKQPLWSGFARRFISGYVPRVSTDDHGVLAGRYDGLVPASERPAPGELKTLDMLACADRRPDERDPSRWLGVAALGVLKGDIDNLGELFRVGLRQPTFAKMAALSRQVNGFFAIYLPWLLAREFRDTYTVFAGGDDFFLIGPWRSVQKLAARLRDDFHHYVAGNAGIHFSAGIATQKPGAPIHSIAELAEEALGAAKGYNGKNAITCFGESVLWSSWEALEESLERLDALRRADTAGLSTGYVYGLQQFVEMRRMEETERVPEAAMWRARLAYRTRRFVVDKRKGLD
;
A
#
# COMPACT_ATOMS: atom_id res chain seq x y z
N ALA A 1 32.77 -18.59 2.16
CA ALA A 1 31.40 -18.25 2.50
C ALA A 1 31.02 -16.98 1.76
N THR A 2 30.07 -17.07 0.91
CA THR A 2 29.58 -15.94 0.13
C THR A 2 28.57 -15.16 0.96
N VAL A 3 28.25 -13.93 0.54
CA VAL A 3 27.16 -13.13 1.15
C VAL A 3 25.85 -13.92 1.14
N ARG A 4 25.62 -14.71 0.11
CA ARG A 4 24.45 -15.60 0.00
C ARG A 4 24.40 -16.61 1.15
N ASP A 5 25.50 -17.32 1.42
CA ASP A 5 25.52 -18.36 2.48
C ASP A 5 25.19 -17.75 3.84
N ARG A 6 25.70 -16.55 4.13
CA ARG A 6 25.41 -15.82 5.38
C ARG A 6 23.94 -15.42 5.45
N LEU A 7 23.33 -14.98 4.34
CA LEU A 7 21.91 -14.66 4.29
C LEU A 7 21.06 -15.91 4.48
N ASP A 8 21.35 -16.98 3.76
CA ASP A 8 20.62 -18.23 3.86
C ASP A 8 20.69 -18.81 5.28
N THR A 9 21.87 -18.78 5.93
CA THR A 9 22.03 -19.19 7.33
C THR A 9 21.17 -18.35 8.25
N TRP A 10 21.22 -17.01 8.11
CA TRP A 10 20.43 -16.11 8.95
C TRP A 10 18.92 -16.36 8.79
N PHE A 11 18.42 -16.51 7.56
CA PHE A 11 17.00 -16.79 7.32
C PHE A 11 16.58 -18.17 7.86
N LEU A 12 17.41 -19.18 7.74
CA LEU A 12 17.15 -20.49 8.33
C LEU A 12 17.05 -20.41 9.86
N GLU A 13 17.97 -19.74 10.52
CA GLU A 13 18.00 -19.60 11.97
C GLU A 13 16.84 -18.77 12.53
N HIS A 14 16.40 -17.72 11.82
CA HIS A 14 15.41 -16.78 12.32
C HIS A 14 13.99 -17.04 11.79
N THR A 15 13.83 -17.78 10.71
CA THR A 15 12.53 -18.07 10.10
C THR A 15 12.27 -19.55 9.87
N PHE A 16 13.18 -20.42 10.32
CA PHE A 16 13.08 -21.88 10.18
C PHE A 16 12.83 -22.34 8.74
N GLY A 17 13.31 -21.58 7.75
CA GLY A 17 13.09 -21.84 6.33
C GLY A 17 11.75 -21.37 5.77
N LEU A 18 10.88 -20.73 6.56
CA LEU A 18 9.60 -20.21 6.10
C LEU A 18 9.73 -18.93 5.23
N ALA A 19 10.83 -18.20 5.40
CA ALA A 19 11.19 -17.07 4.56
C ALA A 19 12.62 -17.18 4.07
N GLY A 20 12.94 -16.47 3.01
CA GLY A 20 14.31 -16.43 2.46
C GLY A 20 14.43 -15.29 1.45
N ILE A 21 15.66 -14.96 1.09
CA ILE A 21 15.97 -13.95 0.07
C ILE A 21 16.70 -14.60 -1.11
N GLY A 22 16.25 -14.33 -2.33
CA GLY A 22 16.98 -14.72 -3.54
C GLY A 22 18.03 -13.67 -3.88
N LEU A 23 19.29 -14.06 -3.95
CA LEU A 23 20.38 -13.19 -4.36
C LEU A 23 21.11 -13.81 -5.56
N ALA A 24 21.16 -13.07 -6.66
CA ALA A 24 21.91 -13.44 -7.84
C ALA A 24 22.89 -12.33 -8.25
N TRP A 25 23.99 -12.75 -8.85
CA TRP A 25 24.99 -11.83 -9.40
C TRP A 25 25.55 -12.37 -10.70
N THR A 26 26.09 -11.48 -11.52
CA THR A 26 26.81 -11.84 -12.74
C THR A 26 28.02 -10.94 -12.91
N GLY A 27 29.09 -11.47 -13.47
CA GLY A 27 30.25 -10.68 -13.82
C GLY A 27 29.95 -9.74 -15.01
N ALA A 28 30.44 -8.51 -14.92
CA ALA A 28 30.34 -7.53 -15.99
C ALA A 28 31.69 -6.81 -16.17
N SER A 29 32.05 -6.52 -17.41
CA SER A 29 33.15 -5.62 -17.76
C SER A 29 32.63 -4.21 -17.98
N CYS A 30 33.49 -3.21 -17.91
CA CYS A 30 33.13 -1.84 -18.29
C CYS A 30 32.56 -1.76 -19.70
N ALA A 31 33.00 -2.62 -20.62
CA ALA A 31 32.50 -2.70 -21.99
C ALA A 31 31.03 -3.13 -22.08
N ASP A 32 30.51 -3.87 -21.10
CA ASP A 32 29.11 -4.32 -21.06
C ASP A 32 28.14 -3.14 -20.80
N PHE A 33 28.64 -2.04 -20.27
CA PHE A 33 27.87 -0.80 -20.04
C PHE A 33 27.97 0.17 -21.20
N LEU A 34 28.85 -0.10 -22.19
CA LEU A 34 29.05 0.75 -23.36
C LEU A 34 28.23 0.22 -24.53
N ARG A 35 27.65 1.16 -25.29
CA ARG A 35 26.96 0.85 -26.52
C ARG A 35 27.91 0.91 -27.71
N ARG A 36 27.87 -0.07 -28.61
CA ARG A 36 28.53 -0.02 -29.87
C ARG A 36 27.63 0.62 -30.94
N ARG A 37 28.22 1.40 -31.82
CA ARG A 37 27.50 2.06 -32.92
C ARG A 37 26.90 0.99 -33.85
N GLY A 38 25.60 1.05 -34.14
CA GLY A 38 24.90 0.12 -35.04
C GLY A 38 24.29 -1.12 -34.36
N GLU A 39 24.45 -1.34 -33.05
CA GLU A 39 23.80 -2.43 -32.35
C GLU A 39 22.27 -2.20 -32.22
N ARG A 40 21.48 -3.25 -32.44
CA ARG A 40 20.05 -3.25 -32.16
C ARG A 40 19.82 -3.22 -30.66
N ASP A 41 18.75 -2.54 -30.22
CA ASP A 41 18.47 -2.27 -28.80
C ASP A 41 18.34 -3.54 -27.96
N GLU A 42 17.76 -4.59 -28.54
CA GLU A 42 17.57 -5.91 -27.86
C GLU A 42 18.87 -6.70 -27.66
N HIS A 43 19.92 -6.39 -28.40
CA HIS A 43 21.17 -7.15 -28.44
C HIS A 43 22.38 -6.38 -27.91
N THR A 44 22.13 -5.25 -27.21
CA THR A 44 23.24 -4.51 -26.59
C THR A 44 23.94 -5.37 -25.53
N PRO A 45 25.25 -5.16 -25.26
CA PRO A 45 25.96 -5.86 -24.18
C PRO A 45 25.23 -5.75 -22.84
N PHE A 46 24.70 -4.55 -22.54
CA PHE A 46 23.93 -4.33 -21.31
C PHE A 46 22.61 -5.11 -21.27
N ALA A 47 21.85 -5.20 -22.35
CA ALA A 47 20.64 -6.01 -22.41
C ALA A 47 20.92 -7.51 -22.17
N ARG A 48 22.00 -8.04 -22.77
CA ARG A 48 22.45 -9.42 -22.53
C ARG A 48 22.89 -9.66 -21.08
N LEU A 49 23.57 -8.69 -20.48
CA LEU A 49 23.96 -8.72 -19.08
C LEU A 49 22.73 -8.82 -18.17
N MET A 50 21.74 -7.98 -18.39
CA MET A 50 20.50 -7.98 -17.62
C MET A 50 19.68 -9.25 -17.81
N THR A 51 19.64 -9.81 -19.01
CA THR A 51 18.99 -11.10 -19.28
C THR A 51 19.66 -12.23 -18.49
N ARG A 52 20.98 -12.31 -18.49
CA ARG A 52 21.73 -13.29 -17.68
C ARG A 52 21.44 -13.13 -16.18
N LEU A 53 21.44 -11.89 -15.69
CA LEU A 53 21.17 -11.62 -14.27
C LEU A 53 19.77 -12.11 -13.86
N ARG A 54 18.76 -11.85 -14.69
CA ARG A 54 17.37 -12.31 -14.45
C ARG A 54 17.29 -13.84 -14.46
N GLN A 55 17.89 -14.49 -15.46
CA GLN A 55 17.94 -15.96 -15.51
C GLN A 55 18.59 -16.55 -14.25
N GLN A 56 19.70 -15.95 -13.79
CA GLN A 56 20.34 -16.39 -12.55
C GLN A 56 19.43 -16.18 -11.33
N LEU A 57 18.71 -15.06 -11.27
CA LEU A 57 17.78 -14.81 -10.19
C LEU A 57 16.61 -15.80 -10.19
N ASP A 58 16.08 -16.15 -11.36
CA ASP A 58 15.01 -17.13 -11.49
C ASP A 58 15.48 -18.53 -11.04
N ILE A 59 16.69 -18.93 -11.42
CA ILE A 59 17.29 -20.18 -10.92
C ILE A 59 17.39 -20.17 -9.38
N VAL A 60 17.88 -19.06 -8.80
CA VAL A 60 18.04 -18.94 -7.34
C VAL A 60 16.71 -18.99 -6.61
N LYS A 61 15.64 -18.39 -7.16
CA LYS A 61 14.30 -18.47 -6.57
C LYS A 61 13.78 -19.91 -6.42
N HIS A 62 14.16 -20.80 -7.32
CA HIS A 62 13.81 -22.21 -7.25
C HIS A 62 14.80 -23.06 -6.42
N GLN A 63 15.96 -22.53 -6.09
CA GLN A 63 17.02 -23.21 -5.34
C GLN A 63 17.16 -22.63 -3.92
N ARG A 64 16.06 -22.54 -3.18
CA ARG A 64 16.10 -22.02 -1.80
C ARG A 64 17.01 -22.90 -0.92
N PHE A 65 17.84 -22.25 -0.10
CA PHE A 65 18.72 -22.86 0.89
C PHE A 65 19.59 -24.01 0.34
N GLY A 66 19.93 -23.97 -0.96
CA GLY A 66 20.73 -25.01 -1.58
C GLY A 66 20.03 -26.36 -1.72
N LEU A 67 18.70 -26.42 -1.74
CA LEU A 67 17.91 -27.64 -1.86
C LEU A 67 18.31 -28.56 -3.03
N CYS A 68 18.76 -27.97 -4.14
CA CYS A 68 19.21 -28.69 -5.33
C CYS A 68 20.73 -28.87 -5.36
N THR A 69 21.44 -28.47 -4.30
CA THR A 69 22.90 -28.65 -4.17
C THR A 69 23.20 -29.60 -3.02
N GLN A 70 24.28 -30.33 -3.11
CA GLN A 70 24.68 -31.31 -2.07
C GLN A 70 24.89 -30.60 -0.73
N GLY A 71 24.18 -31.04 0.32
CA GLY A 71 24.32 -30.56 1.69
C GLY A 71 23.40 -29.38 2.09
N GLY A 72 22.51 -28.94 1.21
CA GLY A 72 21.52 -27.89 1.57
C GLY A 72 20.45 -28.39 2.54
N ARG A 73 20.08 -27.58 3.52
CA ARG A 73 18.94 -27.82 4.42
C ARG A 73 17.75 -26.98 3.98
N ALA A 74 16.58 -27.63 3.87
CA ALA A 74 15.34 -26.96 3.48
C ALA A 74 14.70 -26.20 4.64
N PHE A 75 14.87 -26.70 5.85
CA PHE A 75 14.25 -26.18 7.08
C PHE A 75 15.09 -26.60 8.28
N THR A 76 14.84 -25.96 9.38
CA THR A 76 15.39 -26.30 10.70
C THR A 76 14.25 -26.76 11.59
N GLU A 77 14.46 -27.78 12.40
CA GLU A 77 13.49 -28.16 13.44
C GLU A 77 13.25 -26.97 14.39
N ALA A 78 12.01 -26.73 14.70
CA ALA A 78 11.58 -25.65 15.57
C ALA A 78 10.76 -26.19 16.73
N GLU A 79 11.11 -25.79 17.94
CA GLU A 79 10.29 -26.03 19.12
C GLU A 79 9.24 -24.94 19.25
N TYR A 80 8.04 -25.29 19.68
CA TYR A 80 6.91 -24.38 19.89
C TYR A 80 6.54 -24.26 21.37
N PRO A 81 7.40 -23.65 22.21
CA PRO A 81 7.21 -23.65 23.67
C PRO A 81 5.91 -22.93 24.10
N PHE A 82 5.48 -21.94 23.34
CA PHE A 82 4.23 -21.19 23.56
C PHE A 82 3.26 -21.32 22.38
N GLY A 83 3.41 -22.36 21.56
CA GLY A 83 2.62 -22.54 20.35
C GLY A 83 3.05 -21.62 19.20
N THR A 84 2.15 -21.41 18.26
CA THR A 84 2.39 -20.59 17.07
C THR A 84 2.23 -19.11 17.40
N CYS A 85 3.11 -18.29 16.87
CA CYS A 85 3.04 -16.83 16.99
C CYS A 85 1.71 -16.29 16.44
N ALA A 86 0.95 -15.57 17.27
CA ALA A 86 -0.35 -15.03 16.92
C ALA A 86 -0.30 -13.98 15.79
N TYR A 87 0.84 -13.28 15.62
CA TYR A 87 0.99 -12.21 14.63
C TYR A 87 1.25 -12.71 13.20
N ASN A 88 1.92 -13.86 13.04
CA ASN A 88 2.24 -14.39 11.70
C ASN A 88 1.67 -15.76 11.42
N GLY A 89 1.08 -16.44 12.42
CA GLY A 89 0.41 -17.72 12.29
C GLY A 89 1.29 -18.90 11.83
N ARG A 90 2.62 -18.75 11.84
CA ARG A 90 3.56 -19.74 11.27
C ARG A 90 4.77 -20.02 12.15
N LEU A 91 5.43 -18.98 12.63
CA LEU A 91 6.66 -19.12 13.41
C LEU A 91 6.37 -19.56 14.85
N PRO A 92 7.29 -20.30 15.50
CA PRO A 92 7.16 -20.62 16.90
C PRO A 92 7.21 -19.35 17.75
N ALA A 93 6.30 -19.26 18.72
CA ALA A 93 6.35 -18.23 19.74
C ALA A 93 7.41 -18.58 20.78
N ASP A 94 8.29 -17.63 21.05
CA ASP A 94 9.36 -17.75 22.08
C ASP A 94 9.01 -17.00 23.36
N LYS A 95 7.94 -16.17 23.34
CA LYS A 95 7.50 -15.38 24.49
C LYS A 95 6.00 -15.08 24.46
N LEU A 96 5.40 -14.97 25.64
CA LEU A 96 4.06 -14.39 25.81
C LEU A 96 4.20 -12.90 26.16
N ILE A 97 3.47 -12.04 25.46
CA ILE A 97 3.31 -10.63 25.78
C ILE A 97 1.83 -10.38 26.04
N ASP A 98 1.49 -9.98 27.25
CA ASP A 98 0.09 -9.81 27.70
C ASP A 98 -0.79 -11.01 27.36
N GLY A 99 -0.23 -12.23 27.58
CA GLY A 99 -0.89 -13.49 27.26
C GLY A 99 -0.89 -13.89 25.78
N THR A 100 -0.38 -13.05 24.86
CA THR A 100 -0.36 -13.32 23.43
C THR A 100 0.95 -13.97 23.00
N PRO A 101 0.93 -15.16 22.37
CA PRO A 101 2.13 -15.82 21.86
C PRO A 101 2.81 -15.00 20.76
N SER A 102 4.08 -14.65 20.93
CA SER A 102 4.82 -13.83 19.97
C SER A 102 6.21 -14.37 19.71
N CYS A 103 6.67 -14.29 18.45
CA CYS A 103 8.04 -14.59 18.07
C CYS A 103 8.89 -13.31 17.99
N LYS A 104 10.21 -13.47 18.11
CA LYS A 104 11.16 -12.35 18.04
C LYS A 104 11.00 -11.53 16.76
N LEU A 105 10.87 -12.18 15.60
CA LEU A 105 10.73 -11.50 14.32
C LEU A 105 9.50 -10.56 14.29
N SER A 106 8.35 -11.03 14.76
CA SER A 106 7.13 -10.19 14.82
C SER A 106 7.28 -9.02 15.79
N ARG A 107 7.91 -9.25 16.95
CA ARG A 107 8.19 -8.15 17.90
C ARG A 107 9.11 -7.10 17.31
N ASP A 108 10.18 -7.53 16.62
CA ASP A 108 11.10 -6.61 15.93
C ASP A 108 10.38 -5.82 14.83
N GLN A 109 9.51 -6.46 14.04
CA GLN A 109 8.70 -5.79 13.02
C GLN A 109 7.73 -4.75 13.62
N ILE A 110 7.07 -5.08 14.73
CA ILE A 110 6.19 -4.14 15.46
C ILE A 110 7.01 -2.94 15.96
N ALA A 111 8.15 -3.19 16.59
CA ALA A 111 9.01 -2.13 17.09
C ALA A 111 9.58 -1.23 15.96
N ILE A 112 9.91 -1.81 14.80
CA ILE A 112 10.27 -1.06 13.58
C ILE A 112 9.10 -0.17 13.15
N GLY A 113 7.90 -0.76 13.02
CA GLY A 113 6.70 -0.03 12.61
C GLY A 113 6.41 1.17 13.51
N GLU A 114 6.43 0.98 14.83
CA GLU A 114 6.27 2.06 15.81
C GLU A 114 7.38 3.13 15.69
N SER A 115 8.60 2.72 15.42
CA SER A 115 9.73 3.66 15.25
C SER A 115 9.62 4.48 13.98
N LEU A 116 9.19 3.86 12.87
CA LEU A 116 8.95 4.54 11.58
C LEU A 116 7.84 5.60 11.66
N ILE A 117 6.87 5.43 12.56
CA ILE A 117 5.74 6.35 12.76
C ILE A 117 6.13 7.53 13.63
N ARG A 118 6.97 7.31 14.64
CA ARG A 118 7.28 8.30 15.69
C ARG A 118 8.58 9.06 15.47
N LEU A 119 9.48 8.49 14.70
CA LEU A 119 10.83 8.98 14.47
C LEU A 119 11.03 9.25 12.99
N ASP A 120 12.08 9.97 12.64
CA ASP A 120 12.34 10.42 11.27
C ASP A 120 13.76 10.14 10.76
N ARG A 121 14.61 9.55 11.62
CA ARG A 121 16.01 9.24 11.31
C ARG A 121 16.37 7.80 11.66
N LEU A 122 17.01 7.12 10.72
CA LEU A 122 17.61 5.79 10.89
C LEU A 122 19.13 5.86 10.86
N ILE A 123 19.75 5.20 11.81
CA ILE A 123 21.20 5.15 11.98
C ILE A 123 21.64 3.70 11.91
N VAL A 124 22.75 3.43 11.22
CA VAL A 124 23.41 2.12 11.16
C VAL A 124 24.83 2.27 11.67
N VAL A 125 25.17 1.55 12.71
CA VAL A 125 26.51 1.49 13.28
C VAL A 125 27.02 0.05 13.33
N ASP A 126 28.35 -0.11 13.50
CA ASP A 126 28.91 -1.42 13.81
C ASP A 126 28.38 -1.92 15.16
N ALA A 127 28.06 -3.20 15.27
CA ALA A 127 27.53 -3.77 16.52
C ALA A 127 28.50 -3.62 17.69
N THR A 128 29.81 -3.62 17.43
CA THR A 128 30.85 -3.40 18.42
C THR A 128 30.88 -1.98 18.99
N ALA A 129 30.28 -1.03 18.31
CA ALA A 129 30.20 0.37 18.70
C ALA A 129 28.83 0.79 19.24
N ARG A 130 28.02 -0.17 19.59
CA ARG A 130 26.67 0.03 20.12
C ARG A 130 26.65 0.96 21.32
N ASP A 131 27.60 0.80 22.26
CA ASP A 131 27.67 1.59 23.47
C ASP A 131 27.93 3.07 23.18
N GLU A 132 28.64 3.39 22.11
CA GLU A 132 28.87 4.77 21.67
C GLU A 132 27.57 5.50 21.24
N LEU A 133 26.53 4.77 20.84
CA LEU A 133 25.19 5.33 20.55
C LEU A 133 24.50 5.81 21.85
N HIS A 134 24.81 5.21 22.96
CA HIS A 134 24.16 5.44 24.25
C HIS A 134 24.84 6.53 25.11
N ASP A 135 25.83 7.23 24.58
CA ASP A 135 26.56 8.32 25.29
C ASP A 135 25.60 9.44 25.74
N GLY A 136 24.94 9.22 26.87
CA GLY A 136 23.99 10.14 27.50
C GLY A 136 22.70 10.37 26.68
N ARG A 137 22.38 9.53 25.65
CA ARG A 137 21.24 9.69 24.76
C ARG A 137 20.24 8.54 24.93
N THR A 138 18.97 8.88 24.99
CA THR A 138 17.91 7.88 24.97
C THR A 138 17.60 7.53 23.52
N LEU A 139 18.23 6.47 22.98
CA LEU A 139 17.95 5.97 21.67
C LEU A 139 17.06 4.73 21.74
N ARG A 140 16.07 4.65 20.88
CA ARG A 140 15.32 3.42 20.63
C ARG A 140 16.15 2.58 19.67
N SER A 141 16.97 1.66 20.19
CA SER A 141 17.77 0.76 19.36
C SER A 141 16.99 -0.52 19.12
N LEU A 142 16.90 -0.92 17.86
CA LEU A 142 16.52 -2.27 17.47
C LEU A 142 17.80 -3.09 17.38
N GLU A 143 17.87 -4.14 18.18
CA GLU A 143 18.95 -5.11 18.08
C GLU A 143 18.69 -6.05 16.91
N VAL A 144 18.87 -5.56 15.70
CA VAL A 144 18.95 -6.43 14.53
C VAL A 144 20.43 -6.76 14.36
N ASP A 145 20.85 -7.86 14.92
CA ASP A 145 22.19 -8.43 14.67
C ASP A 145 22.21 -9.06 13.28
N LEU A 146 22.25 -8.20 12.29
CA LEU A 146 22.38 -8.61 10.90
C LEU A 146 23.75 -8.16 10.40
N PHE A 147 24.63 -9.11 10.12
CA PHE A 147 25.98 -8.85 9.60
C PHE A 147 26.88 -7.98 10.51
N GLY A 148 26.64 -7.96 11.81
CA GLY A 148 27.44 -7.20 12.75
C GLY A 148 27.11 -5.70 12.76
N TYR A 149 25.89 -5.30 12.38
CA TYR A 149 25.39 -3.93 12.48
C TYR A 149 24.27 -3.80 13.50
N THR A 150 24.20 -2.65 14.14
CA THR A 150 23.06 -2.22 14.96
C THR A 150 22.30 -1.11 14.26
N LEU A 151 20.99 -1.28 14.17
CA LEU A 151 20.06 -0.26 13.69
C LEU A 151 19.49 0.53 14.88
N ALA A 152 19.49 1.86 14.79
CA ALA A 152 18.87 2.73 15.78
C ALA A 152 17.99 3.79 15.10
N PHE A 153 16.87 4.14 15.76
CA PHE A 153 15.96 5.19 15.32
C PHE A 153 16.01 6.37 16.26
N THR A 154 15.90 7.59 15.74
CA THR A 154 15.89 8.82 16.51
C THR A 154 15.14 9.94 15.79
N ALA A 155 14.84 11.03 16.51
CA ALA A 155 14.26 12.23 15.93
C ALA A 155 15.36 13.18 15.45
N SER A 156 15.28 13.63 14.20
CA SER A 156 16.29 14.54 13.59
C SER A 156 16.29 15.93 14.22
N ALA A 157 15.14 16.38 14.75
CA ALA A 157 14.99 17.69 15.40
C ALA A 157 15.61 17.74 16.79
N GLU A 158 15.77 16.59 17.48
CA GLU A 158 16.29 16.51 18.82
C GLU A 158 17.84 16.49 18.85
N ALA A 159 18.42 16.87 19.98
CA ALA A 159 19.86 16.79 20.18
C ALA A 159 20.41 15.37 20.04
N THR A 160 19.59 14.36 20.38
CA THR A 160 19.86 12.92 20.18
C THR A 160 20.05 12.53 18.71
N GLY A 161 19.51 13.30 17.78
CA GLY A 161 19.65 13.08 16.35
C GLY A 161 20.92 13.65 15.72
N LYS A 162 21.77 14.32 16.48
CA LYS A 162 22.98 15.00 15.98
C LYS A 162 24.22 14.12 16.15
N PHE A 163 24.56 13.39 15.10
CA PHE A 163 25.67 12.42 15.09
C PHE A 163 26.92 12.88 14.33
N GLY A 164 27.09 14.20 14.13
CA GLY A 164 28.24 14.75 13.42
C GLY A 164 29.60 14.29 13.98
N PRO A 165 29.85 14.36 15.30
CA PRO A 165 31.10 13.85 15.90
C PRO A 165 31.29 12.34 15.69
N LEU A 166 30.23 11.53 15.83
CA LEU A 166 30.27 10.09 15.64
C LEU A 166 30.53 9.70 14.16
N ALA A 167 30.11 10.52 13.23
CA ALA A 167 30.43 10.31 11.82
C ALA A 167 31.93 10.40 11.53
N GLY A 168 32.66 11.25 12.28
CA GLY A 168 34.11 11.41 12.19
C GLY A 168 34.92 10.21 12.72
N THR A 169 34.33 9.38 13.58
CA THR A 169 35.01 8.19 14.14
C THR A 169 34.99 6.98 13.20
N GLY A 170 34.21 7.01 12.12
CA GLY A 170 34.03 5.88 11.20
C GLY A 170 33.10 4.77 11.71
N VAL A 171 32.59 4.90 12.92
CA VAL A 171 31.65 3.96 13.55
C VAL A 171 30.27 4.05 12.90
N LEU A 172 29.85 5.25 12.50
CA LEU A 172 28.59 5.50 11.80
C LEU A 172 28.70 5.05 10.34
N ARG A 173 28.02 3.97 10.00
CA ARG A 173 28.04 3.40 8.64
C ARG A 173 27.07 4.09 7.72
N ARG A 174 25.86 4.36 8.20
CA ARG A 174 24.79 5.05 7.45
C ARG A 174 23.94 5.88 8.39
N CYS A 175 23.43 6.98 7.87
CA CYS A 175 22.42 7.79 8.52
C CYS A 175 21.46 8.30 7.43
N TRP A 176 20.18 8.05 7.61
CA TRP A 176 19.14 8.47 6.67
C TRP A 176 17.98 9.14 7.41
N ASP A 177 17.54 10.27 6.89
CA ASP A 177 16.24 10.81 7.23
C ASP A 177 15.19 10.11 6.36
N PHE A 178 14.07 9.69 6.94
CA PHE A 178 13.09 8.86 6.24
C PHE A 178 11.65 9.36 6.31
N ALA A 179 11.36 10.44 7.03
CA ALA A 179 10.00 10.99 7.12
C ALA A 179 9.41 11.29 5.74
N ALA A 180 8.11 11.08 5.60
CA ALA A 180 7.36 11.51 4.43
C ALA A 180 7.43 13.04 4.29
N ALA A 181 7.33 13.54 3.05
CA ALA A 181 7.21 14.97 2.81
C ALA A 181 5.86 15.48 3.34
N THR A 182 5.88 16.54 4.15
CA THR A 182 4.69 17.15 4.74
C THR A 182 4.54 18.60 4.26
N GLU A 183 3.41 19.23 4.58
CA GLU A 183 3.22 20.65 4.29
C GLU A 183 4.20 21.56 5.05
N ASP A 184 4.59 21.16 6.26
CA ASP A 184 5.58 21.88 7.06
C ASP A 184 6.93 21.96 6.37
N ASP A 185 7.28 20.99 5.55
CA ASP A 185 8.49 21.02 4.71
C ASP A 185 8.43 22.13 3.64
N ARG A 186 7.24 22.52 3.19
CA ARG A 186 7.03 23.62 2.20
C ARG A 186 7.08 25.00 2.80
N GLU A 187 6.59 25.17 4.02
CA GLU A 187 6.54 26.47 4.70
C GLU A 187 7.87 26.90 5.29
N GLY A 188 8.95 26.13 5.05
CA GLY A 188 10.28 26.45 5.57
C GLY A 188 10.43 26.23 7.07
N LYS A 189 9.43 25.61 7.73
CA LYS A 189 9.46 25.31 9.15
C LYS A 189 10.47 24.21 9.48
N GLN A 190 10.72 23.30 8.52
CA GLN A 190 11.79 22.32 8.62
C GLN A 190 12.64 22.31 7.34
N PRO A 191 13.98 22.27 7.46
CA PRO A 191 14.82 22.22 6.27
C PRO A 191 14.62 20.88 5.54
N LEU A 192 14.45 20.94 4.22
CA LEU A 192 14.38 19.76 3.34
C LEU A 192 15.63 18.87 3.46
N TRP A 193 16.72 19.43 3.92
CA TRP A 193 17.99 18.75 4.11
C TRP A 193 18.59 19.07 5.48
N SER A 194 18.80 18.05 6.27
CA SER A 194 19.35 18.12 7.62
C SER A 194 20.83 17.72 7.71
N GLY A 195 21.52 17.62 6.59
CA GLY A 195 22.91 17.15 6.50
C GLY A 195 23.05 15.65 6.19
N PHE A 196 21.95 14.89 6.19
CA PHE A 196 21.94 13.46 5.90
C PHE A 196 21.12 13.13 4.65
N ALA A 197 21.46 12.02 4.00
CA ALA A 197 20.71 11.57 2.83
C ALA A 197 19.27 11.20 3.20
N ARG A 198 18.30 11.68 2.44
CA ARG A 198 16.88 11.34 2.66
C ARG A 198 16.51 10.07 1.91
N ARG A 199 15.77 9.18 2.57
CA ARG A 199 15.20 7.95 2.03
C ARG A 199 13.73 7.90 2.40
N PHE A 200 12.85 7.98 1.42
CA PHE A 200 11.41 7.94 1.62
C PHE A 200 10.96 6.48 1.82
N ILE A 201 11.09 5.99 3.05
CA ILE A 201 10.68 4.63 3.46
C ILE A 201 9.43 4.62 4.33
N SER A 202 9.04 5.77 4.89
CA SER A 202 7.79 5.94 5.62
C SER A 202 6.71 6.47 4.70
N GLY A 203 5.53 5.84 4.77
CA GLY A 203 4.31 6.36 4.16
C GLY A 203 3.60 7.37 5.07
N TYR A 204 2.51 7.94 4.56
CA TYR A 204 1.62 8.78 5.34
C TYR A 204 0.77 7.93 6.29
N VAL A 205 0.60 8.40 7.54
CA VAL A 205 -0.26 7.77 8.55
C VAL A 205 -1.23 8.80 9.14
N PRO A 206 -2.53 8.48 9.22
CA PRO A 206 -3.54 9.36 9.78
C PRO A 206 -3.36 9.58 11.28
N ARG A 207 -3.43 10.84 11.71
CA ARG A 207 -3.37 11.19 13.13
C ARG A 207 -4.69 11.81 13.59
N VAL A 208 -5.00 11.59 14.86
CA VAL A 208 -6.15 12.17 15.52
C VAL A 208 -5.96 13.68 15.60
N SER A 209 -6.95 14.42 15.16
CA SER A 209 -7.01 15.88 15.29
C SER A 209 -7.85 16.30 16.50
N THR A 210 -7.78 17.57 16.88
CA THR A 210 -8.68 18.13 17.90
C THR A 210 -10.15 18.05 17.48
N ASP A 211 -10.43 18.14 16.16
CA ASP A 211 -11.78 18.04 15.64
C ASP A 211 -12.39 16.65 15.80
N ASP A 212 -11.56 15.60 15.84
CA ASP A 212 -12.02 14.22 16.10
C ASP A 212 -12.60 14.04 17.51
N HIS A 213 -12.18 14.87 18.47
CA HIS A 213 -12.76 14.97 19.82
C HIS A 213 -13.81 16.08 19.95
N GLY A 214 -13.92 16.96 18.96
CA GLY A 214 -14.84 18.10 18.91
C GLY A 214 -15.97 17.90 17.92
N VAL A 215 -15.98 18.71 16.87
CA VAL A 215 -17.08 18.78 15.88
C VAL A 215 -17.30 17.48 15.10
N LEU A 216 -16.28 16.64 14.97
CA LEU A 216 -16.36 15.35 14.27
C LEU A 216 -16.62 14.17 15.22
N ALA A 217 -16.70 14.41 16.54
CA ALA A 217 -16.79 13.33 17.52
C ALA A 217 -17.99 12.40 17.30
N GLY A 218 -19.14 12.93 16.89
CA GLY A 218 -20.35 12.17 16.65
C GLY A 218 -20.26 11.15 15.52
N ARG A 219 -19.30 11.29 14.60
CA ARG A 219 -19.11 10.28 13.53
C ARG A 219 -18.66 8.92 14.03
N TYR A 220 -18.11 8.88 15.24
CA TYR A 220 -17.59 7.65 15.87
C TYR A 220 -18.62 6.95 16.76
N ASP A 221 -19.76 7.59 17.01
CA ASP A 221 -20.77 7.08 17.94
C ASP A 221 -21.30 5.70 17.52
N GLY A 222 -21.40 4.83 18.51
CA GLY A 222 -21.82 3.46 18.34
C GLY A 222 -20.72 2.50 17.87
N LEU A 223 -19.50 2.98 17.56
CA LEU A 223 -18.38 2.14 17.11
C LEU A 223 -17.09 2.36 17.90
N VAL A 224 -16.74 3.59 18.22
CA VAL A 224 -15.53 3.93 18.97
C VAL A 224 -15.91 4.75 20.20
N PRO A 225 -15.96 4.12 21.39
CA PRO A 225 -16.25 4.83 22.63
C PRO A 225 -15.28 5.99 22.85
N ALA A 226 -15.76 7.10 23.44
CA ALA A 226 -14.94 8.27 23.69
C ALA A 226 -13.69 7.96 24.55
N SER A 227 -13.82 7.02 25.50
CA SER A 227 -12.72 6.53 26.36
C SER A 227 -11.63 5.74 25.62
N GLU A 228 -11.94 5.21 24.44
CA GLU A 228 -11.03 4.40 23.63
C GLU A 228 -10.41 5.19 22.46
N ARG A 229 -10.82 6.44 22.27
CA ARG A 229 -10.27 7.30 21.22
C ARG A 229 -8.87 7.77 21.61
N PRO A 230 -7.86 7.53 20.77
CA PRO A 230 -6.50 8.03 21.00
C PRO A 230 -6.47 9.56 21.14
N ALA A 231 -5.50 10.09 21.85
CA ALA A 231 -5.32 11.52 22.04
C ALA A 231 -4.95 12.25 20.73
N PRO A 232 -5.23 13.57 20.62
CA PRO A 232 -4.77 14.36 19.48
C PRO A 232 -3.27 14.22 19.23
N GLY A 233 -2.89 13.98 17.97
CA GLY A 233 -1.51 13.70 17.56
C GLY A 233 -1.16 12.21 17.53
N GLU A 234 -1.91 11.33 18.19
CA GLU A 234 -1.75 9.88 18.10
C GLU A 234 -2.34 9.34 16.80
N LEU A 235 -2.06 8.06 16.50
CA LEU A 235 -2.58 7.41 15.29
C LEU A 235 -4.09 7.17 15.41
N LYS A 236 -4.81 7.37 14.30
CA LYS A 236 -6.20 6.90 14.19
C LYS A 236 -6.25 5.38 14.12
N THR A 237 -7.18 4.80 14.85
CA THR A 237 -7.47 3.37 14.75
C THR A 237 -8.17 3.05 13.42
N LEU A 238 -8.14 1.79 12.99
CA LEU A 238 -8.87 1.36 11.79
C LEU A 238 -10.38 1.61 11.91
N ASP A 239 -10.93 1.47 13.12
CA ASP A 239 -12.34 1.76 13.38
C ASP A 239 -12.68 3.23 13.23
N MET A 240 -11.77 4.14 13.62
CA MET A 240 -11.90 5.56 13.34
C MET A 240 -11.85 5.85 11.84
N LEU A 241 -10.94 5.21 11.11
CA LEU A 241 -10.85 5.36 9.65
C LEU A 241 -12.14 4.89 8.96
N ALA A 242 -12.70 3.76 9.40
CA ALA A 242 -13.94 3.25 8.86
C ALA A 242 -15.11 4.23 9.00
N CYS A 243 -15.10 5.06 10.05
CA CYS A 243 -16.14 6.07 10.33
C CYS A 243 -15.96 7.37 9.54
N ALA A 244 -14.80 7.62 8.94
CA ALA A 244 -14.45 8.94 8.45
C ALA A 244 -15.31 9.43 7.26
N ASP A 245 -15.93 8.53 6.50
CA ASP A 245 -16.89 8.88 5.42
C ASP A 245 -18.33 9.14 5.93
N ARG A 246 -18.59 8.96 7.22
CA ARG A 246 -19.89 9.36 7.80
C ARG A 246 -20.00 10.87 7.84
N ARG A 247 -21.19 11.38 7.57
CA ARG A 247 -21.50 12.81 7.53
C ARG A 247 -22.68 13.14 8.43
N PRO A 248 -22.78 14.36 8.96
CA PRO A 248 -23.95 14.77 9.71
C PRO A 248 -25.19 14.78 8.79
N ASP A 249 -26.35 14.48 9.37
CA ASP A 249 -27.64 14.62 8.69
C ASP A 249 -27.96 16.10 8.54
N GLU A 250 -28.32 16.55 7.34
CA GLU A 250 -28.69 17.95 7.07
C GLU A 250 -29.93 18.41 7.86
N ARG A 251 -30.80 17.45 8.22
CA ARG A 251 -32.05 17.75 8.99
C ARG A 251 -31.83 17.66 10.50
N ASP A 252 -30.87 16.88 10.94
CA ASP A 252 -30.53 16.68 12.35
C ASP A 252 -29.00 16.52 12.47
N PRO A 253 -28.25 17.60 12.68
CA PRO A 253 -26.80 17.58 12.80
C PRO A 253 -26.25 16.71 13.93
N SER A 254 -27.09 16.31 14.90
CA SER A 254 -26.71 15.39 15.97
C SER A 254 -26.60 13.93 15.46
N ARG A 255 -27.22 13.64 14.33
CA ARG A 255 -27.24 12.32 13.71
C ARG A 255 -26.22 12.21 12.59
N TRP A 256 -25.44 11.15 12.60
CA TRP A 256 -24.44 10.87 11.55
C TRP A 256 -24.93 9.75 10.61
N LEU A 257 -24.90 10.04 9.32
CA LEU A 257 -25.33 9.13 8.26
C LEU A 257 -24.12 8.52 7.54
N GLY A 258 -24.34 7.33 6.97
CA GLY A 258 -23.34 6.61 6.21
C GLY A 258 -22.95 5.31 6.87
N VAL A 259 -22.35 4.42 6.09
CA VAL A 259 -21.86 3.12 6.54
C VAL A 259 -20.43 3.30 7.03
N ALA A 260 -20.15 2.81 8.22
CA ALA A 260 -18.78 2.68 8.68
C ALA A 260 -18.17 1.42 8.04
N ALA A 261 -17.22 1.63 7.16
CA ALA A 261 -16.50 0.55 6.48
C ALA A 261 -15.11 1.01 6.05
N LEU A 262 -14.18 0.08 6.00
CA LEU A 262 -12.85 0.27 5.45
C LEU A 262 -12.85 -0.05 3.96
N GLY A 263 -12.19 0.79 3.19
CA GLY A 263 -11.74 0.49 1.84
C GLY A 263 -10.25 0.14 1.89
N VAL A 264 -9.89 -0.94 1.25
CA VAL A 264 -8.51 -1.42 1.15
C VAL A 264 -8.12 -1.43 -0.31
N LEU A 265 -7.20 -0.54 -0.67
CA LEU A 265 -6.75 -0.34 -2.03
C LEU A 265 -5.35 -0.93 -2.21
N LYS A 266 -5.23 -1.87 -3.10
CA LYS A 266 -3.96 -2.40 -3.57
C LYS A 266 -3.81 -2.12 -5.05
N GLY A 267 -2.64 -1.65 -5.48
CA GLY A 267 -2.36 -1.42 -6.88
C GLY A 267 -0.93 -1.77 -7.23
N ASP A 268 -0.70 -2.08 -8.50
CA ASP A 268 0.61 -2.47 -9.00
C ASP A 268 0.73 -2.11 -10.49
N ILE A 269 1.91 -1.60 -10.89
CA ILE A 269 2.16 -1.21 -12.27
C ILE A 269 2.11 -2.42 -13.20
N ASP A 270 1.33 -2.29 -14.24
CA ASP A 270 1.16 -3.36 -15.22
C ASP A 270 2.42 -3.54 -16.07
N ASN A 271 2.81 -4.82 -16.22
CA ASN A 271 3.91 -5.22 -17.12
C ASN A 271 5.24 -4.49 -16.87
N LEU A 272 5.53 -4.05 -15.63
CA LEU A 272 6.77 -3.32 -15.32
C LEU A 272 8.03 -4.12 -15.71
N GLY A 273 8.02 -5.44 -15.51
CA GLY A 273 9.12 -6.30 -15.95
C GLY A 273 9.36 -6.24 -17.46
N GLU A 274 8.29 -6.17 -18.26
CA GLU A 274 8.35 -6.00 -19.72
C GLU A 274 8.84 -4.61 -20.10
N LEU A 275 8.34 -3.57 -19.41
CA LEU A 275 8.79 -2.19 -19.59
C LEU A 275 10.33 -2.07 -19.39
N PHE A 276 10.87 -2.72 -18.37
CA PHE A 276 12.31 -2.76 -18.15
C PHE A 276 13.07 -3.64 -19.14
N ARG A 277 12.42 -4.65 -19.73
CA ARG A 277 13.04 -5.59 -20.67
C ARG A 277 13.13 -5.02 -22.08
N VAL A 278 12.03 -4.47 -22.59
CA VAL A 278 11.90 -4.04 -23.98
C VAL A 278 11.35 -2.62 -24.17
N GLY A 279 10.75 -2.02 -23.14
CA GLY A 279 10.12 -0.71 -23.24
C GLY A 279 11.12 0.45 -23.37
N LEU A 280 12.35 0.25 -22.93
CA LEU A 280 13.38 1.28 -23.03
C LEU A 280 14.09 1.21 -24.39
N ARG A 281 13.87 2.20 -25.21
CA ARG A 281 14.68 2.36 -26.40
C ARG A 281 16.15 2.57 -26.01
N GLN A 282 17.02 1.69 -26.47
CA GLN A 282 18.46 1.69 -26.14
C GLN A 282 18.68 1.61 -24.61
N PRO A 283 18.39 0.45 -23.98
CA PRO A 283 18.53 0.30 -22.55
C PRO A 283 19.98 0.51 -22.11
N THR A 284 20.16 1.32 -21.07
CA THR A 284 21.43 1.54 -20.39
C THR A 284 21.20 1.47 -18.87
N PHE A 285 22.25 1.24 -18.11
CA PHE A 285 22.17 1.29 -16.65
C PHE A 285 21.57 2.61 -16.14
N ALA A 286 22.00 3.75 -16.71
CA ALA A 286 21.51 5.06 -16.32
C ALA A 286 20.00 5.23 -16.61
N LYS A 287 19.51 4.78 -17.78
CA LYS A 287 18.09 4.85 -18.12
C LYS A 287 17.23 3.95 -17.22
N MET A 288 17.71 2.72 -16.96
CA MET A 288 17.01 1.81 -16.04
C MET A 288 16.95 2.36 -14.62
N ALA A 289 18.08 2.88 -14.13
CA ALA A 289 18.13 3.50 -12.81
C ALA A 289 17.26 4.76 -12.72
N ALA A 290 17.19 5.56 -13.79
CA ALA A 290 16.31 6.73 -13.85
C ALA A 290 14.83 6.31 -13.84
N LEU A 291 14.43 5.35 -14.68
CA LEU A 291 13.05 4.84 -14.71
C LEU A 291 12.64 4.27 -13.36
N SER A 292 13.49 3.44 -12.74
CA SER A 292 13.23 2.88 -11.40
C SER A 292 13.03 3.97 -10.35
N ARG A 293 13.87 5.02 -10.36
CA ARG A 293 13.72 6.16 -9.44
C ARG A 293 12.46 6.97 -9.72
N GLN A 294 12.09 7.15 -10.98
CA GLN A 294 10.86 7.87 -11.35
C GLN A 294 9.63 7.10 -10.85
N VAL A 295 9.55 5.81 -11.15
CA VAL A 295 8.44 4.97 -10.69
C VAL A 295 8.34 4.99 -9.17
N ASN A 296 9.43 4.71 -8.47
CA ASN A 296 9.46 4.76 -7.01
C ASN A 296 9.10 6.15 -6.46
N GLY A 297 9.52 7.23 -7.13
CA GLY A 297 9.23 8.60 -6.72
C GLY A 297 7.75 8.92 -6.68
N PHE A 298 6.96 8.39 -7.60
CA PHE A 298 5.51 8.58 -7.56
C PHE A 298 4.88 7.97 -6.29
N PHE A 299 5.19 6.72 -5.99
CA PHE A 299 4.58 6.03 -4.85
C PHE A 299 5.22 6.40 -3.50
N ALA A 300 6.54 6.62 -3.46
CA ALA A 300 7.22 6.90 -2.20
C ALA A 300 7.26 8.39 -1.79
N ILE A 301 7.00 9.32 -2.73
CA ILE A 301 7.05 10.76 -2.45
C ILE A 301 5.71 11.42 -2.74
N TYR A 302 5.21 11.29 -3.98
CA TYR A 302 3.98 11.97 -4.38
C TYR A 302 2.76 11.43 -3.64
N LEU A 303 2.59 10.11 -3.57
CA LEU A 303 1.43 9.50 -2.90
C LEU A 303 1.31 9.91 -1.42
N PRO A 304 2.34 9.81 -0.56
CA PRO A 304 2.23 10.30 0.81
C PRO A 304 1.89 11.80 0.91
N TRP A 305 2.42 12.60 0.01
CA TRP A 305 2.09 14.03 -0.08
C TRP A 305 0.61 14.26 -0.43
N LEU A 306 0.06 13.53 -1.39
CA LEU A 306 -1.35 13.60 -1.77
C LEU A 306 -2.25 13.20 -0.60
N LEU A 307 -1.91 12.11 0.10
CA LEU A 307 -2.67 11.63 1.25
C LEU A 307 -2.70 12.68 2.37
N ALA A 308 -1.57 13.28 2.69
CA ALA A 308 -1.49 14.32 3.71
C ALA A 308 -2.36 15.55 3.43
N ARG A 309 -2.62 15.86 2.15
CA ARG A 309 -3.41 17.03 1.73
C ARG A 309 -4.90 16.73 1.56
N GLU A 310 -5.21 15.69 0.81
CA GLU A 310 -6.56 15.47 0.28
C GLU A 310 -7.24 14.23 0.85
N PHE A 311 -6.46 13.25 1.34
CA PHE A 311 -6.98 11.96 1.84
C PHE A 311 -6.46 11.64 3.23
N ARG A 312 -6.59 12.60 4.15
CA ARG A 312 -5.99 12.57 5.50
C ARG A 312 -6.39 11.38 6.37
N ASP A 313 -7.48 10.71 6.05
CA ASP A 313 -7.94 9.51 6.76
C ASP A 313 -7.50 8.20 6.08
N THR A 314 -6.50 8.24 5.19
CA THR A 314 -5.97 7.05 4.52
C THR A 314 -4.59 6.67 5.06
N TYR A 315 -4.48 5.45 5.57
CA TYR A 315 -3.26 4.87 6.11
C TYR A 315 -2.45 4.19 5.00
N THR A 316 -1.15 4.49 4.91
CA THR A 316 -0.23 3.78 4.03
C THR A 316 0.34 2.58 4.75
N VAL A 317 -0.03 1.37 4.33
CA VAL A 317 0.60 0.14 4.82
C VAL A 317 1.99 0.02 4.20
N PHE A 318 2.07 0.13 2.89
CA PHE A 318 3.31 0.37 2.16
C PHE A 318 3.03 1.10 0.84
N ALA A 319 4.03 1.80 0.34
CA ALA A 319 4.02 2.40 -0.99
C ALA A 319 5.47 2.61 -1.45
N GLY A 320 5.81 2.07 -2.60
CA GLY A 320 7.16 2.21 -3.17
C GLY A 320 7.47 1.12 -4.19
N GLY A 321 8.51 1.35 -4.98
CA GLY A 321 8.73 0.49 -6.13
C GLY A 321 7.64 0.66 -7.15
N ASP A 322 6.88 -0.38 -7.41
CA ASP A 322 5.80 -0.47 -8.39
C ASP A 322 4.42 -0.71 -7.79
N ASP A 323 4.35 -0.95 -6.50
CA ASP A 323 3.12 -1.32 -5.82
C ASP A 323 2.82 -0.43 -4.60
N PHE A 324 1.57 -0.45 -4.19
CA PHE A 324 1.09 0.25 -3.00
C PHE A 324 -0.08 -0.49 -2.36
N PHE A 325 -0.19 -0.32 -1.04
CA PHE A 325 -1.24 -0.88 -0.22
C PHE A 325 -1.72 0.16 0.80
N LEU A 326 -2.98 0.57 0.67
CA LEU A 326 -3.58 1.67 1.42
C LEU A 326 -4.86 1.20 2.11
N ILE A 327 -5.14 1.74 3.30
CA ILE A 327 -6.37 1.47 4.05
C ILE A 327 -7.00 2.82 4.45
N GLY A 328 -8.27 3.00 4.17
CA GLY A 328 -8.98 4.24 4.52
C GLY A 328 -10.49 4.06 4.53
N PRO A 329 -11.25 5.16 4.62
CA PRO A 329 -12.70 5.12 4.50
C PRO A 329 -13.11 4.62 3.12
N TRP A 330 -14.08 3.71 3.06
CA TRP A 330 -14.40 2.94 1.86
C TRP A 330 -14.71 3.81 0.61
N ARG A 331 -15.43 4.91 0.76
CA ARG A 331 -15.77 5.80 -0.35
C ARG A 331 -14.61 6.71 -0.74
N SER A 332 -13.89 7.25 0.25
CA SER A 332 -12.70 8.06 0.02
C SER A 332 -11.61 7.29 -0.71
N VAL A 333 -11.45 6.00 -0.41
CA VAL A 333 -10.50 5.11 -1.10
C VAL A 333 -10.85 4.91 -2.57
N GLN A 334 -12.13 4.83 -2.94
CA GLN A 334 -12.57 4.76 -4.34
C GLN A 334 -12.19 6.04 -5.10
N LYS A 335 -12.44 7.21 -4.51
CA LYS A 335 -12.04 8.50 -5.09
C LYS A 335 -10.51 8.64 -5.20
N LEU A 336 -9.80 8.15 -4.18
CA LEU A 336 -8.34 8.10 -4.20
C LEU A 336 -7.82 7.25 -5.36
N ALA A 337 -8.44 6.10 -5.61
CA ALA A 337 -8.03 5.21 -6.71
C ALA A 337 -8.15 5.88 -8.08
N ALA A 338 -9.28 6.58 -8.34
CA ALA A 338 -9.46 7.37 -9.54
C ALA A 338 -8.43 8.50 -9.65
N ARG A 339 -8.26 9.27 -8.55
CA ARG A 339 -7.29 10.37 -8.51
C ARG A 339 -5.85 9.88 -8.78
N LEU A 340 -5.45 8.76 -8.17
CA LEU A 340 -4.12 8.18 -8.41
C LEU A 340 -3.92 7.74 -9.85
N ARG A 341 -4.96 7.18 -10.50
CA ARG A 341 -4.91 6.81 -11.91
C ARG A 341 -4.65 8.03 -12.78
N ASP A 342 -5.38 9.12 -12.54
CA ASP A 342 -5.25 10.35 -13.33
C ASP A 342 -3.89 11.00 -13.11
N ASP A 343 -3.47 11.13 -11.87
CA ASP A 343 -2.17 11.72 -11.52
C ASP A 343 -1.01 10.87 -12.06
N PHE A 344 -1.12 9.54 -12.02
CA PHE A 344 -0.11 8.65 -12.59
C PHE A 344 -0.05 8.78 -14.13
N HIS A 345 -1.20 8.86 -14.79
CA HIS A 345 -1.26 9.10 -16.24
C HIS A 345 -0.57 10.42 -16.62
N HIS A 346 -0.81 11.50 -15.87
CA HIS A 346 -0.10 12.76 -16.05
C HIS A 346 1.40 12.63 -15.76
N TYR A 347 1.76 11.93 -14.70
CA TYR A 347 3.15 11.72 -14.29
C TYR A 347 3.98 11.00 -15.35
N VAL A 348 3.38 10.03 -16.04
CA VAL A 348 4.01 9.31 -17.15
C VAL A 348 3.81 10.01 -18.50
N ALA A 349 3.45 11.30 -18.49
CA ALA A 349 3.26 12.16 -19.67
C ALA A 349 2.22 11.62 -20.67
N GLY A 350 1.14 11.00 -20.19
CA GLY A 350 0.08 10.45 -21.02
C GLY A 350 0.46 9.19 -21.80
N ASN A 351 1.55 8.52 -21.42
CA ASN A 351 1.98 7.29 -22.09
C ASN A 351 1.00 6.14 -21.78
N ALA A 352 0.16 5.79 -22.74
CA ALA A 352 -0.84 4.71 -22.60
C ALA A 352 -0.23 3.31 -22.37
N GLY A 353 1.05 3.11 -22.65
CA GLY A 353 1.76 1.86 -22.38
C GLY A 353 2.24 1.71 -20.93
N ILE A 354 2.07 2.73 -20.07
CA ILE A 354 2.50 2.72 -18.67
C ILE A 354 1.28 3.06 -17.81
N HIS A 355 0.74 2.05 -17.17
CA HIS A 355 -0.45 2.14 -16.33
C HIS A 355 -0.37 1.13 -15.19
N PHE A 356 -1.28 1.20 -14.26
CA PHE A 356 -1.41 0.22 -13.18
C PHE A 356 -2.83 -0.35 -13.11
N SER A 357 -2.93 -1.55 -12.59
CA SER A 357 -4.21 -2.15 -12.18
C SER A 357 -4.37 -2.03 -10.67
N ALA A 358 -5.63 -1.95 -10.21
CA ALA A 358 -5.94 -1.83 -8.80
C ALA A 358 -7.09 -2.74 -8.37
N GLY A 359 -7.08 -3.12 -7.08
CA GLY A 359 -8.17 -3.82 -6.44
C GLY A 359 -8.61 -3.10 -5.17
N ILE A 360 -9.92 -2.97 -4.97
CA ILE A 360 -10.53 -2.42 -3.75
C ILE A 360 -11.35 -3.50 -3.08
N ALA A 361 -10.96 -3.86 -1.85
CA ALA A 361 -11.78 -4.65 -0.96
C ALA A 361 -12.49 -3.72 0.04
N THR A 362 -13.77 -3.98 0.31
CA THR A 362 -14.54 -3.23 1.30
C THR A 362 -14.88 -4.14 2.46
N GLN A 363 -14.52 -3.71 3.68
CA GLN A 363 -14.66 -4.50 4.89
C GLN A 363 -15.30 -3.71 6.03
N LYS A 364 -16.01 -4.42 6.90
CA LYS A 364 -16.52 -3.85 8.16
C LYS A 364 -15.36 -3.63 9.14
N PRO A 365 -15.48 -2.68 10.08
CA PRO A 365 -14.57 -2.56 11.22
C PRO A 365 -14.40 -3.89 11.98
N GLY A 366 -13.20 -4.10 12.55
CA GLY A 366 -12.89 -5.31 13.30
C GLY A 366 -12.52 -6.55 12.48
N ALA A 367 -12.49 -6.48 11.15
CA ALA A 367 -12.01 -7.59 10.34
C ALA A 367 -10.49 -7.81 10.54
N PRO A 368 -10.01 -9.09 10.61
CA PRO A 368 -8.59 -9.37 10.75
C PRO A 368 -7.77 -8.83 9.60
N ILE A 369 -6.62 -8.21 9.90
CA ILE A 369 -5.80 -7.51 8.90
C ILE A 369 -5.31 -8.45 7.76
N HIS A 370 -5.02 -9.72 8.07
CA HIS A 370 -4.61 -10.68 7.05
C HIS A 370 -5.73 -10.99 6.05
N SER A 371 -6.97 -11.15 6.52
CA SER A 371 -8.13 -11.37 5.63
C SER A 371 -8.40 -10.16 4.75
N ILE A 372 -8.21 -8.96 5.28
CA ILE A 372 -8.32 -7.71 4.52
C ILE A 372 -7.27 -7.67 3.41
N ALA A 373 -6.03 -8.07 3.72
CA ALA A 373 -4.94 -8.10 2.75
C ALA A 373 -5.16 -9.14 1.64
N GLU A 374 -5.66 -10.34 1.99
CA GLU A 374 -5.99 -11.39 1.03
C GLU A 374 -7.08 -10.93 0.04
N LEU A 375 -8.16 -10.35 0.53
CA LEU A 375 -9.24 -9.84 -0.31
C LEU A 375 -8.78 -8.71 -1.25
N ALA A 376 -7.90 -7.84 -0.79
CA ALA A 376 -7.33 -6.80 -1.65
C ALA A 376 -6.39 -7.39 -2.72
N GLU A 377 -5.63 -8.44 -2.39
CA GLU A 377 -4.82 -9.18 -3.36
C GLU A 377 -5.67 -9.89 -4.41
N GLU A 378 -6.74 -10.57 -3.98
CA GLU A 378 -7.69 -11.22 -4.89
C GLU A 378 -8.34 -10.20 -5.84
N ALA A 379 -8.77 -9.04 -5.33
CA ALA A 379 -9.33 -7.97 -6.15
C ALA A 379 -8.30 -7.43 -7.17
N LEU A 380 -7.05 -7.22 -6.76
CA LEU A 380 -5.97 -6.83 -7.67
C LEU A 380 -5.71 -7.92 -8.72
N GLY A 381 -5.67 -9.18 -8.30
CA GLY A 381 -5.52 -10.33 -9.19
C GLY A 381 -6.62 -10.39 -10.26
N ALA A 382 -7.87 -10.14 -9.87
CA ALA A 382 -9.00 -10.06 -10.80
C ALA A 382 -8.84 -8.89 -11.81
N ALA A 383 -8.43 -7.71 -11.36
CA ALA A 383 -8.14 -6.56 -12.23
C ALA A 383 -7.01 -6.87 -13.22
N LYS A 384 -5.93 -7.51 -12.77
CA LYS A 384 -4.81 -7.92 -13.63
C LYS A 384 -5.18 -9.03 -14.63
N GLY A 385 -6.17 -9.85 -14.31
CA GLY A 385 -6.72 -10.87 -15.20
C GLY A 385 -7.75 -10.34 -16.21
N TYR A 386 -8.24 -9.11 -16.02
CA TYR A 386 -9.30 -8.53 -16.81
C TYR A 386 -8.74 -7.87 -18.08
N ASN A 387 -9.20 -8.35 -19.23
CA ASN A 387 -9.14 -7.71 -20.57
C ASN A 387 -7.84 -6.94 -20.91
N GLY A 388 -6.66 -7.48 -20.55
CA GLY A 388 -5.38 -6.87 -20.87
C GLY A 388 -4.86 -5.93 -19.79
N LYS A 389 -5.41 -5.99 -18.57
CA LYS A 389 -5.03 -5.13 -17.44
C LYS A 389 -5.55 -3.68 -17.59
N ASN A 390 -4.88 -2.68 -17.01
CA ASN A 390 -5.34 -1.29 -16.99
C ASN A 390 -6.78 -1.18 -16.45
N ALA A 391 -7.04 -1.89 -15.36
CA ALA A 391 -8.36 -2.14 -14.81
C ALA A 391 -8.40 -1.93 -13.29
N ILE A 392 -9.62 -1.79 -12.79
CA ILE A 392 -9.91 -1.78 -11.36
C ILE A 392 -10.97 -2.81 -11.03
N THR A 393 -10.81 -3.51 -9.92
CA THR A 393 -11.84 -4.37 -9.34
C THR A 393 -12.36 -3.74 -8.05
N CYS A 394 -13.67 -3.56 -7.96
CA CYS A 394 -14.36 -3.05 -6.79
C CYS A 394 -15.67 -3.78 -6.60
N PHE A 395 -16.01 -4.17 -5.37
CA PHE A 395 -17.20 -4.98 -5.04
C PHE A 395 -17.31 -6.29 -5.83
N GLY A 396 -16.17 -6.90 -6.19
CA GLY A 396 -16.11 -8.14 -6.96
C GLY A 396 -16.26 -7.97 -8.48
N GLU A 397 -16.51 -6.76 -8.97
CA GLU A 397 -16.66 -6.46 -10.39
C GLU A 397 -15.41 -5.74 -10.93
N SER A 398 -14.92 -6.22 -12.08
CA SER A 398 -13.75 -5.64 -12.76
C SER A 398 -14.17 -4.80 -13.95
N VAL A 399 -13.59 -3.60 -14.05
CA VAL A 399 -13.83 -2.68 -15.18
C VAL A 399 -12.51 -2.05 -15.62
N LEU A 400 -12.43 -1.66 -16.90
CA LEU A 400 -11.31 -0.86 -17.38
C LEU A 400 -11.35 0.53 -16.73
N TRP A 401 -10.19 1.14 -16.50
CA TRP A 401 -10.11 2.50 -15.98
C TRP A 401 -10.86 3.51 -16.86
N SER A 402 -10.90 3.31 -18.17
CA SER A 402 -11.68 4.14 -19.10
C SER A 402 -13.20 4.12 -18.85
N SER A 403 -13.70 3.07 -18.20
CA SER A 403 -15.13 2.97 -17.84
C SER A 403 -15.40 3.44 -16.40
N TRP A 404 -14.39 3.55 -15.57
CA TRP A 404 -14.53 3.94 -14.16
C TRP A 404 -15.05 5.37 -14.00
N GLU A 405 -14.54 6.31 -14.80
CA GLU A 405 -14.99 7.70 -14.82
C GLU A 405 -16.49 7.83 -15.11
N ALA A 406 -16.98 7.12 -16.13
CA ALA A 406 -18.40 7.09 -16.46
C ALA A 406 -19.26 6.48 -15.33
N LEU A 407 -18.72 5.52 -14.58
CA LEU A 407 -19.38 4.97 -13.39
C LEU A 407 -19.46 5.99 -12.25
N GLU A 408 -18.38 6.71 -11.98
CA GLU A 408 -18.35 7.76 -10.95
C GLU A 408 -19.34 8.90 -11.29
N GLU A 409 -19.34 9.39 -12.52
CA GLU A 409 -20.33 10.37 -12.98
C GLU A 409 -21.77 9.86 -12.83
N SER A 410 -22.01 8.58 -13.15
CA SER A 410 -23.33 7.96 -13.03
C SER A 410 -23.77 7.88 -11.56
N LEU A 411 -22.83 7.55 -10.65
CA LEU A 411 -23.06 7.54 -9.21
C LEU A 411 -23.39 8.94 -8.66
N GLU A 412 -22.66 9.95 -9.09
CA GLU A 412 -22.92 11.33 -8.69
C GLU A 412 -24.29 11.83 -9.16
N ARG A 413 -24.66 11.52 -10.41
CA ARG A 413 -25.99 11.81 -10.94
C ARG A 413 -27.09 11.10 -10.16
N LEU A 414 -26.87 9.82 -9.84
CA LEU A 414 -27.84 9.04 -9.05
C LEU A 414 -27.99 9.58 -7.63
N ASP A 415 -26.88 9.99 -6.99
CA ASP A 415 -26.88 10.56 -5.65
C ASP A 415 -27.56 11.96 -5.64
N ALA A 416 -27.30 12.78 -6.66
CA ALA A 416 -27.99 14.07 -6.85
C ALA A 416 -29.51 13.88 -7.03
N LEU A 417 -29.93 12.92 -7.85
CA LEU A 417 -31.36 12.61 -8.02
C LEU A 417 -32.01 12.08 -6.72
N ARG A 418 -31.25 11.38 -5.88
CA ARG A 418 -31.73 10.88 -4.59
C ARG A 418 -31.89 11.99 -3.56
N ARG A 419 -31.04 13.03 -3.61
CA ARG A 419 -31.09 14.18 -2.70
C ARG A 419 -32.09 15.26 -3.10
N ALA A 420 -32.58 15.26 -4.34
CA ALA A 420 -33.52 16.26 -4.81
C ALA A 420 -34.83 16.24 -3.98
N ASP A 421 -35.18 17.36 -3.39
CA ASP A 421 -36.21 17.50 -2.34
C ASP A 421 -37.63 17.18 -2.83
N THR A 422 -37.92 17.34 -4.12
CA THR A 422 -39.28 17.36 -4.66
C THR A 422 -39.75 16.04 -5.27
N ALA A 423 -38.93 15.07 -5.45
CA ALA A 423 -39.27 13.69 -5.82
C ALA A 423 -38.02 12.81 -5.90
N GLY A 424 -37.23 12.81 -4.84
CA GLY A 424 -35.99 12.00 -4.79
C GLY A 424 -36.27 10.51 -5.09
N LEU A 425 -35.31 9.86 -5.74
CA LEU A 425 -35.41 8.42 -5.99
C LEU A 425 -35.50 7.68 -4.67
N SER A 426 -36.55 6.89 -4.49
CA SER A 426 -36.69 6.08 -3.29
C SER A 426 -35.61 4.98 -3.27
N THR A 427 -35.13 4.65 -2.08
CA THR A 427 -34.19 3.53 -1.89
C THR A 427 -34.72 2.25 -2.51
N GLY A 428 -36.03 1.97 -2.39
CA GLY A 428 -36.66 0.81 -3.02
C GLY A 428 -36.65 0.84 -4.53
N TYR A 429 -36.66 2.03 -5.18
CA TYR A 429 -36.48 2.13 -6.62
C TYR A 429 -35.05 1.74 -7.01
N VAL A 430 -34.05 2.30 -6.33
CA VAL A 430 -32.62 2.04 -6.62
C VAL A 430 -32.28 0.56 -6.43
N TYR A 431 -32.68 -0.05 -5.31
CA TYR A 431 -32.50 -1.51 -5.11
C TYR A 431 -33.20 -2.35 -6.18
N GLY A 432 -34.35 -1.91 -6.67
CA GLY A 432 -35.03 -2.60 -7.74
C GLY A 432 -34.33 -2.55 -9.09
N LEU A 433 -33.39 -1.61 -9.29
CA LEU A 433 -32.56 -1.58 -10.52
C LEU A 433 -31.58 -2.76 -10.56
N GLN A 434 -31.10 -3.25 -9.42
CA GLN A 434 -30.22 -4.43 -9.36
C GLN A 434 -30.88 -5.66 -9.99
N GLN A 435 -32.17 -5.85 -9.74
CA GLN A 435 -32.91 -6.96 -10.36
C GLN A 435 -32.95 -6.87 -11.89
N PHE A 436 -33.02 -5.67 -12.45
CA PHE A 436 -32.99 -5.46 -13.88
C PHE A 436 -31.61 -5.67 -14.49
N VAL A 437 -30.56 -5.32 -13.76
CA VAL A 437 -29.18 -5.62 -14.17
C VAL A 437 -28.99 -7.14 -14.24
N GLU A 438 -29.45 -7.88 -13.23
CA GLU A 438 -29.35 -9.33 -13.21
C GLU A 438 -30.15 -9.96 -14.34
N MET A 439 -31.39 -9.51 -14.57
CA MET A 439 -32.20 -9.98 -15.74
C MET A 439 -31.52 -9.70 -17.08
N ARG A 440 -30.89 -8.51 -17.22
CA ARG A 440 -30.13 -8.18 -18.42
C ARG A 440 -28.95 -9.13 -18.61
N ARG A 441 -28.23 -9.44 -17.55
CA ARG A 441 -27.13 -10.39 -17.56
C ARG A 441 -27.58 -11.78 -17.99
N MET A 442 -28.71 -12.28 -17.44
CA MET A 442 -29.30 -13.57 -17.84
C MET A 442 -29.72 -13.58 -19.31
N GLU A 443 -30.25 -12.46 -19.83
CA GLU A 443 -30.56 -12.33 -21.27
C GLU A 443 -29.31 -12.42 -22.15
N GLU A 444 -28.23 -11.68 -21.75
CA GLU A 444 -27.02 -11.56 -22.57
C GLU A 444 -26.13 -12.82 -22.49
N THR A 445 -25.98 -13.40 -21.30
CA THR A 445 -25.04 -14.52 -21.06
C THR A 445 -25.70 -15.88 -21.17
N GLU A 446 -26.89 -16.03 -20.59
CA GLU A 446 -27.60 -17.32 -20.49
C GLU A 446 -28.68 -17.46 -21.56
N ARG A 447 -28.95 -16.39 -22.31
CA ARG A 447 -29.98 -16.33 -23.37
C ARG A 447 -31.38 -16.74 -22.90
N VAL A 448 -31.73 -16.38 -21.64
CA VAL A 448 -33.05 -16.65 -21.06
C VAL A 448 -34.07 -15.67 -21.67
N PRO A 449 -35.06 -16.11 -22.47
CA PRO A 449 -35.97 -15.19 -23.16
C PRO A 449 -36.83 -14.37 -22.23
N GLU A 450 -37.26 -14.94 -21.09
CA GLU A 450 -38.07 -14.25 -20.07
C GLU A 450 -37.33 -13.09 -19.42
N ALA A 451 -36.02 -13.16 -19.42
CA ALA A 451 -35.16 -12.10 -18.87
C ALA A 451 -35.26 -10.80 -19.69
N ALA A 452 -35.57 -10.87 -21.01
CA ALA A 452 -35.78 -9.69 -21.88
C ALA A 452 -36.88 -8.75 -21.40
N MET A 453 -37.78 -9.22 -20.54
CA MET A 453 -38.82 -8.39 -19.90
C MET A 453 -38.27 -7.27 -19.03
N TRP A 454 -36.97 -7.26 -18.69
CA TRP A 454 -36.38 -6.18 -17.87
C TRP A 454 -36.63 -4.80 -18.49
N ARG A 455 -36.62 -4.67 -19.82
CA ARG A 455 -36.84 -3.38 -20.50
C ARG A 455 -38.24 -2.83 -20.21
N ALA A 456 -39.27 -3.65 -20.37
CA ALA A 456 -40.64 -3.26 -20.10
C ALA A 456 -40.90 -2.97 -18.62
N ARG A 457 -40.34 -3.82 -17.75
CA ARG A 457 -40.44 -3.68 -16.29
C ARG A 457 -39.72 -2.42 -15.81
N LEU A 458 -38.53 -2.11 -16.34
CA LEU A 458 -37.79 -0.90 -16.04
C LEU A 458 -38.59 0.35 -16.45
N ALA A 459 -39.11 0.36 -17.71
CA ALA A 459 -39.91 1.49 -18.18
C ALA A 459 -41.15 1.71 -17.34
N TYR A 460 -41.89 0.66 -17.01
CA TYR A 460 -43.07 0.74 -16.13
C TYR A 460 -42.71 1.25 -14.73
N ARG A 461 -41.67 0.70 -14.14
CA ARG A 461 -41.23 1.09 -12.79
C ARG A 461 -40.75 2.54 -12.75
N THR A 462 -39.99 2.97 -13.77
CA THR A 462 -39.52 4.36 -13.87
C THR A 462 -40.70 5.32 -14.02
N ARG A 463 -41.67 4.98 -14.90
CA ARG A 463 -42.90 5.78 -15.06
C ARG A 463 -43.64 5.92 -13.72
N ARG A 464 -43.92 4.83 -13.06
CA ARG A 464 -44.71 4.79 -11.81
C ARG A 464 -44.03 5.48 -10.63
N PHE A 465 -42.75 5.25 -10.42
CA PHE A 465 -42.04 5.69 -9.21
C PHE A 465 -41.27 6.99 -9.36
N VAL A 466 -41.05 7.46 -10.58
CA VAL A 466 -40.30 8.68 -10.87
C VAL A 466 -41.20 9.70 -11.57
N VAL A 467 -41.78 9.33 -12.74
CA VAL A 467 -42.52 10.26 -13.58
C VAL A 467 -43.88 10.62 -12.98
N ASP A 468 -44.67 9.60 -12.62
CA ASP A 468 -46.08 9.84 -12.14
C ASP A 468 -46.07 10.45 -10.71
N LYS A 469 -45.07 10.18 -9.87
CA LYS A 469 -44.87 10.88 -8.60
C LYS A 469 -44.57 12.36 -8.75
N ARG A 470 -43.85 12.74 -9.79
CA ARG A 470 -43.57 14.16 -10.08
C ARG A 470 -44.81 14.90 -10.56
N LYS A 471 -45.68 14.25 -11.31
CA LYS A 471 -46.94 14.83 -11.80
C LYS A 471 -48.01 14.96 -10.73
N GLY A 472 -47.89 14.27 -9.60
CA GLY A 472 -48.81 14.41 -8.48
C GLY A 472 -48.37 15.43 -7.41
N LEU A 473 -47.29 16.17 -7.68
CA LEU A 473 -46.74 17.24 -6.85
C LEU A 473 -46.96 18.63 -7.47
N ASP A 474 -47.46 18.70 -8.71
CA ASP A 474 -48.01 19.89 -9.37
C ASP A 474 -49.55 19.96 -9.12
#